data_fa9bbe2d4d8faa9b2936ad2deba44b77
#
_entry.id   fa9bbe2d4d8faa9b2936ad2deba44b77
#
_cell.length_a   1.000
_cell.length_b   1.000
_cell.length_c   1.000
_cell.angle_alpha   90.00
_cell.angle_beta   90.00
_cell.angle_gamma   90.00
#
_symmetry.space_group_name_H-M   'P 1'
#
loop_
_entity.id
_entity.type
_entity.pdbx_description
1 polymer ?
#
loop_
_entity_poly.entity_id
_entity_poly.type
_entity_poly.pdbx_seq_one_letter_code
_entity_poly.pdbx_strand_id
1 'polypeptide(L)'
;YQVARKFASLDHLSGGRAGWNLVTSDNAAEAQNFGRDEHIGHAERYSRAREFHQVVTGLWDSWQDDAFIRDKASGAYYDPEKLHVLNHVGKHFKVKGPLNVARSPQGQPVIVQAGSSETGRELAAQTAEVVFTAQTSLASAQAFYADLKGRLPKYGRSADSLKIMPGVFVVVGQTEAQAQEKCETFQQLVEPEVGVALLGRMLGNFDLSKYPLDGPLPELPLTQSGQQSRQRLLTELAGREKLILAELGRKIAGGRGHYSVVGTPAQIADRLQEWFEQGAADGFNVLVPHLPGGLEDFANGVVPELQRRGLFRTEYEGRTLRQNLGLARPGNRFA
;
A
#
# COMPACT_ATOMS: atom_id res chain seq x y z
N TYR A 1 20.38 -7.34 2.91
CA TYR A 1 21.14 -7.33 1.66
C TYR A 1 20.30 -7.83 0.46
N GLN A 2 19.66 -9.01 0.56
CA GLN A 2 18.94 -9.62 -0.56
C GLN A 2 17.76 -8.78 -1.07
N VAL A 3 17.01 -8.14 -0.18
CA VAL A 3 15.92 -7.24 -0.57
C VAL A 3 16.47 -6.05 -1.37
N ALA A 4 17.52 -5.40 -0.88
CA ALA A 4 18.16 -4.30 -1.59
C ALA A 4 18.60 -4.72 -2.99
N ARG A 5 19.28 -5.87 -3.11
CA ARG A 5 19.75 -6.42 -4.38
C ARG A 5 18.59 -6.72 -5.36
N LYS A 6 17.54 -7.41 -4.87
CA LYS A 6 16.40 -7.79 -5.71
C LYS A 6 15.68 -6.56 -6.26
N PHE A 7 15.40 -5.56 -5.42
CA PHE A 7 14.67 -4.37 -5.85
C PHE A 7 15.53 -3.45 -6.73
N ALA A 8 16.83 -3.32 -6.48
CA ALA A 8 17.73 -2.61 -7.40
C ALA A 8 17.77 -3.29 -8.78
N SER A 9 17.91 -4.63 -8.81
CA SER A 9 17.87 -5.39 -10.06
C SER A 9 16.53 -5.25 -10.79
N LEU A 10 15.41 -5.33 -10.06
CA LEU A 10 14.07 -5.13 -10.63
C LEU A 10 13.91 -3.72 -11.22
N ASP A 11 14.45 -2.71 -10.54
CA ASP A 11 14.37 -1.34 -11.03
C ASP A 11 15.15 -1.15 -12.34
N HIS A 12 16.34 -1.76 -12.47
CA HIS A 12 17.07 -1.79 -13.73
C HIS A 12 16.31 -2.54 -14.83
N LEU A 13 15.81 -3.74 -14.55
CA LEU A 13 15.08 -4.56 -15.52
C LEU A 13 13.78 -3.89 -16.00
N SER A 14 13.11 -3.18 -15.11
CA SER A 14 11.89 -2.45 -15.44
C SER A 14 12.13 -1.07 -16.04
N GLY A 15 13.38 -0.60 -16.14
CA GLY A 15 13.68 0.76 -16.60
C GLY A 15 13.16 1.83 -15.64
N GLY A 16 13.23 1.59 -14.33
CA GLY A 16 12.84 2.57 -13.32
C GLY A 16 11.37 2.54 -12.92
N ARG A 17 10.73 1.36 -12.91
CA ARG A 17 9.30 1.21 -12.53
C ARG A 17 9.08 0.38 -11.27
N ALA A 18 10.12 0.07 -10.51
CA ALA A 18 9.99 -0.70 -9.28
C ALA A 18 9.52 0.15 -8.09
N GLY A 19 8.67 -0.45 -7.27
CA GLY A 19 8.31 0.04 -5.94
C GLY A 19 8.47 -1.09 -4.91
N TRP A 20 8.85 -0.73 -3.69
CA TRP A 20 9.04 -1.67 -2.59
C TRP A 20 8.01 -1.41 -1.49
N ASN A 21 7.10 -2.35 -1.29
CA ASN A 21 6.17 -2.32 -0.17
C ASN A 21 6.86 -2.81 1.11
N LEU A 22 7.23 -1.87 1.98
CA LEU A 22 7.87 -2.13 3.27
C LEU A 22 6.80 -2.52 4.30
N VAL A 23 6.63 -3.82 4.52
CA VAL A 23 5.61 -4.42 5.40
C VAL A 23 6.27 -4.99 6.65
N THR A 24 5.66 -4.78 7.82
CA THR A 24 6.15 -5.30 9.11
C THR A 24 5.64 -6.70 9.42
N SER A 25 4.73 -7.24 8.61
CA SER A 25 4.02 -8.51 8.84
C SER A 25 3.32 -8.62 10.21
N ASP A 26 2.27 -9.43 10.31
CA ASP A 26 1.55 -9.70 11.56
C ASP A 26 1.11 -11.18 11.68
N ASN A 27 1.46 -11.98 10.69
CA ASN A 27 1.09 -13.39 10.62
C ASN A 27 2.15 -14.28 11.29
N ALA A 28 1.78 -15.02 12.32
CA ALA A 28 2.68 -15.94 13.03
C ALA A 28 3.29 -17.01 12.10
N ALA A 29 2.54 -17.50 11.11
CA ALA A 29 3.04 -18.48 10.15
C ALA A 29 4.19 -17.94 9.28
N GLU A 30 4.26 -16.62 9.04
CA GLU A 30 5.40 -16.02 8.35
C GLU A 30 6.66 -16.08 9.22
N ALA A 31 6.55 -15.82 10.51
CA ALA A 31 7.68 -15.89 11.44
C ALA A 31 8.31 -17.29 11.48
N GLN A 32 7.49 -18.34 11.42
CA GLN A 32 7.91 -19.74 11.40
C GLN A 32 8.75 -20.06 10.16
N ASN A 33 8.47 -19.44 9.00
CA ASN A 33 9.29 -19.59 7.79
C ASN A 33 10.66 -18.91 7.88
N PHE A 34 10.90 -18.13 8.94
CA PHE A 34 12.18 -17.46 9.21
C PHE A 34 12.82 -17.91 10.52
N GLY A 35 12.52 -19.15 10.96
CA GLY A 35 13.14 -19.80 12.11
C GLY A 35 12.72 -19.23 13.47
N ARG A 36 11.51 -18.72 13.57
CA ARG A 36 10.92 -18.22 14.83
C ARG A 36 9.63 -18.97 15.14
N ASP A 37 9.47 -19.41 16.36
CA ASP A 37 8.25 -20.08 16.82
C ASP A 37 7.08 -19.09 16.94
N GLU A 38 7.37 -17.84 17.33
CA GLU A 38 6.40 -16.77 17.51
C GLU A 38 6.81 -15.49 16.76
N HIS A 39 5.83 -14.67 16.46
CA HIS A 39 6.08 -13.36 15.88
C HIS A 39 6.59 -12.38 16.95
N ILE A 40 7.57 -11.55 16.59
CA ILE A 40 8.05 -10.50 17.49
C ILE A 40 6.96 -9.45 17.75
N GLY A 41 6.99 -8.87 18.96
CA GLY A 41 6.01 -7.88 19.39
C GLY A 41 5.93 -6.64 18.49
N HIS A 42 4.79 -5.97 18.50
CA HIS A 42 4.48 -4.84 17.60
C HIS A 42 5.57 -3.74 17.63
N ALA A 43 5.96 -3.26 18.81
CA ALA A 43 6.96 -2.18 18.94
C ALA A 43 8.32 -2.60 18.37
N GLU A 44 8.73 -3.85 18.59
CA GLU A 44 9.99 -4.39 18.11
C GLU A 44 9.97 -4.57 16.57
N ARG A 45 8.83 -4.97 15.99
CA ARG A 45 8.65 -5.04 14.53
C ARG A 45 8.89 -3.69 13.86
N TYR A 46 8.35 -2.63 14.41
CA TYR A 46 8.53 -1.28 13.86
C TYR A 46 9.94 -0.73 14.11
N SER A 47 10.57 -1.06 15.24
CA SER A 47 11.98 -0.75 15.50
C SER A 47 12.87 -1.40 14.43
N ARG A 48 12.65 -2.70 14.18
CA ARG A 48 13.36 -3.46 13.16
C ARG A 48 13.09 -2.94 11.74
N ALA A 49 11.84 -2.54 11.44
CA ALA A 49 11.48 -1.99 10.12
C ALA A 49 12.18 -0.66 9.82
N ARG A 50 12.33 0.23 10.81
CA ARG A 50 13.10 1.48 10.63
C ARG A 50 14.55 1.20 10.30
N GLU A 51 15.19 0.32 11.05
CA GLU A 51 16.59 -0.06 10.79
C GLU A 51 16.73 -0.79 9.45
N PHE A 52 15.76 -1.66 9.10
CA PHE A 52 15.75 -2.35 7.81
C PHE A 52 15.65 -1.36 6.63
N HIS A 53 14.80 -0.36 6.74
CA HIS A 53 14.71 0.73 5.75
C HIS A 53 16.06 1.44 5.60
N GLN A 54 16.72 1.81 6.71
CA GLN A 54 18.03 2.47 6.69
C GLN A 54 19.10 1.63 5.99
N VAL A 55 19.12 0.32 6.27
CA VAL A 55 20.06 -0.62 5.63
C VAL A 55 19.78 -0.73 4.13
N VAL A 56 18.53 -0.92 3.73
CA VAL A 56 18.17 -1.13 2.32
C VAL A 56 18.45 0.12 1.50
N THR A 57 18.01 1.30 1.97
CA THR A 57 18.28 2.57 1.28
C THR A 57 19.76 2.94 1.26
N GLY A 58 20.49 2.61 2.35
CA GLY A 58 21.95 2.78 2.39
C GLY A 58 22.70 1.92 1.37
N LEU A 59 22.25 0.70 1.17
CA LEU A 59 22.82 -0.19 0.15
C LEU A 59 22.52 0.30 -1.27
N TRP A 60 21.34 0.88 -1.53
CA TRP A 60 21.01 1.44 -2.83
C TRP A 60 21.87 2.65 -3.21
N ASP A 61 22.43 3.36 -2.23
CA ASP A 61 23.35 4.47 -2.42
C ASP A 61 24.83 4.06 -2.43
N SER A 62 25.17 2.75 -2.42
CA SER A 62 26.55 2.28 -2.45
C SER A 62 27.37 2.81 -3.63
N TRP A 63 26.74 3.12 -4.75
CA TRP A 63 27.37 3.68 -5.94
C TRP A 63 26.81 5.09 -6.22
N GLN A 64 27.68 6.02 -6.55
CA GLN A 64 27.23 7.29 -7.12
C GLN A 64 26.76 7.08 -8.57
N ASP A 65 25.98 8.01 -9.10
CA ASP A 65 25.35 7.86 -10.42
C ASP A 65 26.35 7.70 -11.56
N ASP A 66 27.50 8.39 -11.46
CA ASP A 66 28.59 8.41 -12.41
C ASP A 66 29.80 7.53 -12.02
N ALA A 67 29.61 6.59 -11.09
CA ALA A 67 30.68 5.74 -10.61
C ALA A 67 31.26 4.82 -11.69
N PHE A 68 30.47 4.40 -12.68
CA PHE A 68 30.90 3.45 -13.72
C PHE A 68 31.45 4.14 -14.96
N ILE A 69 32.78 4.21 -15.05
CA ILE A 69 33.52 4.86 -16.15
C ILE A 69 33.43 4.02 -17.44
N ARG A 70 33.60 2.70 -17.33
CA ARG A 70 33.60 1.72 -18.45
C ARG A 70 34.55 2.11 -19.59
N ASP A 71 35.72 2.66 -19.25
CA ASP A 71 36.71 3.04 -20.25
C ASP A 71 37.52 1.81 -20.70
N LYS A 72 37.34 1.46 -21.96
CA LYS A 72 38.04 0.32 -22.57
C LYS A 72 39.53 0.60 -22.83
N ALA A 73 39.90 1.85 -23.04
CA ALA A 73 41.27 2.22 -23.37
C ALA A 73 42.20 2.12 -22.16
N SER A 74 41.79 2.62 -21.02
CA SER A 74 42.54 2.52 -19.75
C SER A 74 42.27 1.25 -18.96
N GLY A 75 41.19 0.51 -19.29
CA GLY A 75 40.68 -0.62 -18.51
C GLY A 75 39.96 -0.21 -17.22
N ALA A 76 39.77 1.08 -16.99
CA ALA A 76 39.04 1.59 -15.81
C ALA A 76 37.54 1.30 -15.92
N TYR A 77 37.05 0.40 -15.07
CA TYR A 77 35.63 0.02 -15.07
C TYR A 77 34.77 0.95 -14.21
N TYR A 78 35.25 1.33 -13.05
CA TYR A 78 34.58 2.26 -12.13
C TYR A 78 35.59 3.13 -11.40
N ASP A 79 35.09 4.22 -10.80
CA ASP A 79 35.83 5.10 -9.93
C ASP A 79 35.74 4.61 -8.47
N PRO A 80 36.84 4.15 -7.85
CA PRO A 80 36.83 3.64 -6.48
C PRO A 80 36.36 4.68 -5.45
N GLU A 81 36.54 5.98 -5.69
CA GLU A 81 36.13 7.04 -4.76
C GLU A 81 34.60 7.21 -4.75
N LYS A 82 33.91 6.69 -5.77
CA LYS A 82 32.45 6.72 -5.91
C LYS A 82 31.74 5.42 -5.47
N LEU A 83 32.49 4.51 -4.86
CA LEU A 83 31.98 3.28 -4.24
C LEU A 83 32.03 3.40 -2.72
N HIS A 84 30.89 3.30 -2.08
CA HIS A 84 30.75 3.45 -0.63
C HIS A 84 30.32 2.17 0.06
N VAL A 85 31.10 1.76 1.06
CA VAL A 85 30.78 0.59 1.89
C VAL A 85 29.90 1.05 3.04
N LEU A 86 28.71 0.46 3.18
CA LEU A 86 27.71 0.86 4.16
C LEU A 86 28.16 0.71 5.61
N ASN A 87 28.83 -0.40 5.94
CA ASN A 87 29.36 -0.73 7.28
C ASN A 87 28.30 -0.55 8.41
N HIS A 88 27.05 -0.88 8.15
CA HIS A 88 25.98 -0.74 9.11
C HIS A 88 26.15 -1.71 10.29
N VAL A 89 26.09 -1.16 11.50
CA VAL A 89 26.04 -1.91 12.76
C VAL A 89 24.94 -1.30 13.62
N GLY A 90 23.84 -2.03 13.78
CA GLY A 90 22.68 -1.57 14.53
C GLY A 90 22.15 -2.63 15.50
N LYS A 91 21.00 -2.36 16.09
CA LYS A 91 20.35 -3.27 17.04
C LYS A 91 19.91 -4.57 16.40
N HIS A 92 19.39 -4.50 15.17
CA HIS A 92 18.75 -5.61 14.47
C HIS A 92 19.58 -6.18 13.34
N PHE A 93 20.50 -5.38 12.77
CA PHE A 93 21.26 -5.75 11.57
C PHE A 93 22.73 -5.37 11.66
N LYS A 94 23.57 -6.24 11.07
CA LYS A 94 24.96 -5.93 10.75
C LYS A 94 25.17 -6.24 9.28
N VAL A 95 25.44 -5.20 8.48
CA VAL A 95 25.55 -5.32 7.03
C VAL A 95 26.72 -4.49 6.52
N LYS A 96 27.75 -5.15 6.02
CA LYS A 96 28.93 -4.47 5.51
C LYS A 96 28.63 -3.71 4.21
N GLY A 97 27.97 -4.32 3.24
CA GLY A 97 27.93 -3.80 1.87
C GLY A 97 29.30 -3.94 1.16
N PRO A 98 29.52 -3.25 0.06
CA PRO A 98 28.57 -2.46 -0.69
C PRO A 98 27.54 -3.36 -1.40
N LEU A 99 26.51 -2.75 -1.98
CA LEU A 99 25.64 -3.45 -2.92
C LEU A 99 26.41 -3.71 -4.22
N ASN A 100 26.25 -4.90 -4.80
CA ASN A 100 26.92 -5.30 -6.05
C ASN A 100 26.10 -4.98 -7.31
N VAL A 101 25.17 -4.04 -7.22
CA VAL A 101 24.33 -3.54 -8.32
C VAL A 101 24.50 -2.03 -8.37
N ALA A 102 24.68 -1.47 -9.57
CA ALA A 102 24.77 -0.03 -9.78
C ALA A 102 23.52 0.69 -9.22
N ARG A 103 23.66 1.97 -8.91
CA ARG A 103 22.53 2.80 -8.49
C ARG A 103 21.41 2.76 -9.53
N SER A 104 20.19 2.54 -9.08
CA SER A 104 19.07 2.28 -9.96
C SER A 104 18.59 3.54 -10.71
N PRO A 105 17.85 3.41 -11.83
CA PRO A 105 17.37 4.56 -12.62
C PRO A 105 16.60 5.59 -11.79
N GLN A 106 15.80 5.15 -10.81
CA GLN A 106 15.07 6.02 -9.89
C GLN A 106 15.93 6.59 -8.76
N GLY A 107 17.22 6.23 -8.68
CA GLY A 107 18.06 6.43 -7.49
C GLY A 107 17.74 5.41 -6.41
N GLN A 108 16.51 5.34 -5.99
CA GLN A 108 15.95 4.33 -5.09
C GLN A 108 14.56 3.94 -5.60
N PRO A 109 14.18 2.64 -5.61
CA PRO A 109 12.81 2.20 -5.83
C PRO A 109 11.82 2.94 -4.93
N VAL A 110 10.61 3.22 -5.43
CA VAL A 110 9.58 3.94 -4.66
C VAL A 110 9.22 3.16 -3.40
N ILE A 111 9.22 3.83 -2.24
CA ILE A 111 8.89 3.20 -0.96
C ILE A 111 7.38 3.26 -0.73
N VAL A 112 6.76 2.09 -0.65
CA VAL A 112 5.32 1.94 -0.39
C VAL A 112 5.10 1.37 1.01
N GLN A 113 4.07 1.78 1.70
CA GLN A 113 3.65 1.23 2.99
C GLN A 113 2.12 1.13 3.10
N ALA A 114 1.65 0.31 4.05
CA ALA A 114 0.22 0.09 4.29
C ALA A 114 -0.17 0.18 5.77
N GLY A 115 0.69 0.74 6.63
CA GLY A 115 0.46 0.82 8.07
C GLY A 115 -0.52 1.94 8.46
N SER A 116 -1.66 1.58 9.08
CA SER A 116 -2.67 2.54 9.55
C SER A 116 -2.65 2.77 11.06
N SER A 117 -1.87 1.98 11.84
CA SER A 117 -1.68 2.21 13.28
C SER A 117 -0.90 3.49 13.54
N GLU A 118 -0.93 3.99 14.78
CA GLU A 118 -0.15 5.19 15.18
C GLU A 118 1.33 5.05 14.80
N THR A 119 1.96 3.94 15.19
CA THR A 119 3.36 3.64 14.86
C THR A 119 3.56 3.46 13.35
N GLY A 120 2.58 2.90 12.64
CA GLY A 120 2.61 2.72 11.19
C GLY A 120 2.57 4.05 10.45
N ARG A 121 1.70 4.96 10.84
CA ARG A 121 1.63 6.33 10.29
C ARG A 121 2.91 7.12 10.56
N GLU A 122 3.50 6.95 11.74
CA GLU A 122 4.77 7.60 12.08
C GLU A 122 5.92 7.09 11.22
N LEU A 123 6.02 5.77 10.99
CA LEU A 123 7.00 5.19 10.08
C LEU A 123 6.76 5.64 8.63
N ALA A 124 5.50 5.68 8.20
CA ALA A 124 5.13 6.13 6.86
C ALA A 124 5.49 7.61 6.64
N ALA A 125 5.18 8.49 7.59
CA ALA A 125 5.56 9.89 7.53
C ALA A 125 7.08 10.09 7.43
N GLN A 126 7.85 9.23 8.07
CA GLN A 126 9.31 9.26 8.02
C GLN A 126 9.89 8.76 6.69
N THR A 127 9.28 7.72 6.09
CA THR A 127 9.97 6.91 5.07
C THR A 127 9.17 6.63 3.80
N ALA A 128 7.83 6.62 3.84
CA ALA A 128 7.02 6.23 2.70
C ALA A 128 6.86 7.35 1.67
N GLU A 129 6.73 6.97 0.42
CA GLU A 129 6.42 7.85 -0.70
C GLU A 129 5.02 7.57 -1.27
N VAL A 130 4.51 6.36 -1.04
CA VAL A 130 3.13 5.97 -1.31
C VAL A 130 2.59 5.23 -0.09
N VAL A 131 1.37 5.55 0.32
CA VAL A 131 0.67 4.83 1.38
C VAL A 131 -0.64 4.27 0.86
N PHE A 132 -0.75 2.95 0.92
CA PHE A 132 -2.01 2.24 0.74
C PHE A 132 -2.76 2.19 2.07
N THR A 133 -4.05 2.51 2.07
CA THR A 133 -4.88 2.48 3.27
C THR A 133 -6.28 1.95 3.00
N ALA A 134 -6.89 1.35 4.01
CA ALA A 134 -8.30 0.99 4.00
C ALA A 134 -9.12 2.08 4.70
N GLN A 135 -10.03 2.69 3.96
CA GLN A 135 -10.98 3.67 4.47
C GLN A 135 -12.38 3.30 3.98
N THR A 136 -13.40 3.49 4.80
CA THR A 136 -14.78 3.11 4.47
C THR A 136 -15.70 4.29 4.22
N SER A 137 -15.23 5.51 4.48
CA SER A 137 -15.99 6.75 4.28
C SER A 137 -15.06 7.92 3.96
N LEU A 138 -15.61 8.94 3.31
CA LEU A 138 -14.90 10.18 3.00
C LEU A 138 -14.33 10.84 4.27
N ALA A 139 -15.13 10.96 5.33
CA ALA A 139 -14.70 11.56 6.59
C ALA A 139 -13.52 10.82 7.25
N SER A 140 -13.53 9.48 7.25
CA SER A 140 -12.41 8.70 7.78
C SER A 140 -11.15 8.86 6.93
N ALA A 141 -11.30 8.95 5.60
CA ALA A 141 -10.20 9.16 4.68
C ALA A 141 -9.58 10.55 4.83
N GLN A 142 -10.41 11.60 4.97
CA GLN A 142 -9.96 12.96 5.25
C GLN A 142 -9.18 13.05 6.56
N ALA A 143 -9.69 12.44 7.63
CA ALA A 143 -9.01 12.43 8.92
C ALA A 143 -7.65 11.72 8.83
N PHE A 144 -7.57 10.58 8.13
CA PHE A 144 -6.32 9.86 7.90
C PHE A 144 -5.34 10.68 7.05
N TYR A 145 -5.84 11.29 5.97
CA TYR A 145 -5.06 12.13 5.06
C TYR A 145 -4.44 13.32 5.78
N ALA A 146 -5.26 14.07 6.52
CA ALA A 146 -4.81 15.24 7.27
C ALA A 146 -3.79 14.88 8.34
N ASP A 147 -4.03 13.81 9.12
CA ASP A 147 -3.10 13.34 10.13
C ASP A 147 -1.75 12.93 9.53
N LEU A 148 -1.75 12.11 8.48
CA LEU A 148 -0.50 11.62 7.88
C LEU A 148 0.30 12.73 7.20
N LYS A 149 -0.37 13.61 6.42
CA LYS A 149 0.27 14.77 5.79
C LYS A 149 0.80 15.76 6.85
N GLY A 150 0.07 15.94 7.95
CA GLY A 150 0.46 16.81 9.07
C GLY A 150 1.72 16.35 9.82
N ARG A 151 2.11 15.06 9.70
CA ARG A 151 3.33 14.52 10.32
C ARG A 151 4.60 14.79 9.49
N LEU A 152 4.48 15.02 8.17
CA LEU A 152 5.62 15.14 7.26
C LEU A 152 6.60 16.26 7.63
N PRO A 153 6.18 17.46 8.06
CA PRO A 153 7.08 18.54 8.44
C PRO A 153 8.07 18.17 9.55
N LYS A 154 7.68 17.29 10.48
CA LYS A 154 8.55 16.75 11.53
C LYS A 154 9.82 16.07 10.97
N TYR A 155 9.72 15.56 9.74
CA TYR A 155 10.80 14.88 9.04
C TYR A 155 11.40 15.71 7.89
N GLY A 156 11.12 17.01 7.85
CA GLY A 156 11.58 17.92 6.79
C GLY A 156 10.99 17.59 5.41
N ARG A 157 9.80 16.95 5.37
CA ARG A 157 9.17 16.50 4.15
C ARG A 157 7.98 17.39 3.77
N SER A 158 7.83 17.66 2.47
CA SER A 158 6.66 18.35 1.92
C SER A 158 5.46 17.42 1.78
N ALA A 159 4.25 17.98 1.72
CA ALA A 159 3.03 17.22 1.49
C ALA A 159 3.08 16.40 0.19
N ASP A 160 3.70 16.92 -0.86
CA ASP A 160 3.79 16.28 -2.18
C ASP A 160 4.77 15.09 -2.21
N SER A 161 5.65 14.96 -1.22
CA SER A 161 6.60 13.84 -1.12
C SER A 161 5.96 12.50 -0.73
N LEU A 162 4.67 12.49 -0.41
CA LEU A 162 3.90 11.30 -0.04
C LEU A 162 2.56 11.30 -0.76
N LYS A 163 2.21 10.20 -1.42
CA LYS A 163 0.91 9.99 -2.06
C LYS A 163 0.08 9.00 -1.24
N ILE A 164 -1.11 9.39 -0.86
CA ILE A 164 -2.05 8.55 -0.10
C ILE A 164 -3.07 7.97 -1.06
N MET A 165 -3.08 6.64 -1.17
CA MET A 165 -3.89 5.89 -2.12
C MET A 165 -4.82 4.90 -1.39
N PRO A 166 -6.03 5.31 -1.00
CA PRO A 166 -7.01 4.38 -0.47
C PRO A 166 -7.36 3.28 -1.47
N GLY A 167 -7.63 2.08 -0.96
CA GLY A 167 -8.24 1.02 -1.75
C GLY A 167 -9.70 1.35 -2.04
N VAL A 168 -10.12 1.22 -3.29
CA VAL A 168 -11.51 1.35 -3.71
C VAL A 168 -11.93 0.08 -4.46
N PHE A 169 -12.98 -0.57 -3.97
CA PHE A 169 -13.60 -1.72 -4.63
C PHE A 169 -14.70 -1.21 -5.55
N VAL A 170 -14.59 -1.54 -6.85
CA VAL A 170 -15.50 -1.02 -7.87
C VAL A 170 -16.24 -2.12 -8.60
N VAL A 171 -17.55 -1.94 -8.78
CA VAL A 171 -18.39 -2.77 -9.65
C VAL A 171 -19.03 -1.86 -10.69
N VAL A 172 -18.62 -2.03 -11.94
CA VAL A 172 -19.02 -1.17 -13.06
C VAL A 172 -20.16 -1.82 -13.84
N GLY A 173 -21.23 -1.06 -14.11
CA GLY A 173 -22.32 -1.41 -15.03
C GLY A 173 -22.60 -0.31 -16.03
N GLN A 174 -23.25 -0.62 -17.14
CA GLN A 174 -23.70 0.39 -18.10
C GLN A 174 -24.86 1.23 -17.55
N THR A 175 -25.63 0.64 -16.63
CA THR A 175 -26.68 1.31 -15.86
C THR A 175 -26.46 1.00 -14.38
N GLU A 176 -27.03 1.82 -13.50
CA GLU A 176 -27.00 1.59 -12.05
C GLU A 176 -27.61 0.23 -11.67
N ALA A 177 -28.76 -0.12 -12.28
CA ALA A 177 -29.41 -1.41 -12.07
C ALA A 177 -28.50 -2.59 -12.47
N GLN A 178 -27.83 -2.51 -13.62
CA GLN A 178 -26.89 -3.55 -14.04
C GLN A 178 -25.67 -3.65 -13.09
N ALA A 179 -25.13 -2.55 -12.61
CA ALA A 179 -24.04 -2.54 -11.66
C ALA A 179 -24.46 -3.21 -10.34
N GLN A 180 -25.65 -2.90 -9.86
CA GLN A 180 -26.22 -3.47 -8.65
C GLN A 180 -26.47 -4.99 -8.81
N GLU A 181 -27.06 -5.44 -9.90
CA GLU A 181 -27.27 -6.86 -10.22
C GLU A 181 -25.94 -7.63 -10.25
N LYS A 182 -24.92 -7.07 -10.91
CA LYS A 182 -23.56 -7.65 -10.89
C LYS A 182 -23.03 -7.78 -9.46
N CYS A 183 -23.17 -6.73 -8.63
CA CYS A 183 -22.70 -6.74 -7.26
C CYS A 183 -23.40 -7.80 -6.42
N GLU A 184 -24.72 -7.91 -6.52
CA GLU A 184 -25.52 -8.93 -5.84
C GLU A 184 -25.13 -10.35 -6.27
N THR A 185 -24.91 -10.56 -7.57
CA THR A 185 -24.43 -11.84 -8.11
C THR A 185 -23.11 -12.25 -7.48
N PHE A 186 -22.12 -11.34 -7.39
CA PHE A 186 -20.85 -11.65 -6.73
C PHE A 186 -21.00 -11.91 -5.24
N GLN A 187 -21.88 -11.18 -4.55
CA GLN A 187 -22.14 -11.39 -3.12
C GLN A 187 -22.81 -12.75 -2.86
N GLN A 188 -23.70 -13.20 -3.75
CA GLN A 188 -24.35 -14.51 -3.65
C GLN A 188 -23.40 -15.69 -3.85
N LEU A 189 -22.27 -15.50 -4.55
CA LEU A 189 -21.23 -16.52 -4.68
C LEU A 189 -20.42 -16.74 -3.39
N VAL A 190 -20.60 -15.87 -2.40
CA VAL A 190 -19.91 -16.00 -1.11
C VAL A 190 -20.81 -16.73 -0.13
N GLU A 191 -20.42 -17.96 0.23
CA GLU A 191 -21.07 -18.70 1.29
C GLU A 191 -20.99 -17.91 2.61
N PRO A 192 -22.10 -17.76 3.37
CA PRO A 192 -22.14 -16.93 4.57
C PRO A 192 -21.05 -17.29 5.58
N GLU A 193 -20.84 -18.59 5.81
CA GLU A 193 -19.83 -19.10 6.76
C GLU A 193 -18.40 -18.72 6.33
N VAL A 194 -18.13 -18.76 5.02
CA VAL A 194 -16.83 -18.35 4.46
C VAL A 194 -16.61 -16.84 4.64
N GLY A 195 -17.65 -16.05 4.38
CA GLY A 195 -17.64 -14.60 4.62
C GLY A 195 -17.39 -14.26 6.07
N VAL A 196 -18.09 -14.92 6.98
CA VAL A 196 -17.94 -14.73 8.44
C VAL A 196 -16.59 -15.22 8.95
N ALA A 197 -16.06 -16.33 8.43
CA ALA A 197 -14.70 -16.78 8.76
C ALA A 197 -13.62 -15.79 8.29
N LEU A 198 -13.80 -15.18 7.12
CA LEU A 198 -12.91 -14.11 6.62
C LEU A 198 -13.01 -12.87 7.52
N LEU A 199 -14.23 -12.47 7.90
CA LEU A 199 -14.48 -11.37 8.83
C LEU A 199 -13.76 -11.61 10.16
N GLY A 200 -13.90 -12.80 10.75
CA GLY A 200 -13.23 -13.17 12.00
C GLY A 200 -11.70 -13.03 11.92
N ARG A 201 -11.09 -13.44 10.81
CA ARG A 201 -9.65 -13.23 10.56
C ARG A 201 -9.27 -11.76 10.54
N MET A 202 -10.08 -10.93 9.89
CA MET A 202 -9.85 -9.48 9.79
C MET A 202 -10.08 -8.75 11.12
N LEU A 203 -10.84 -9.35 12.03
CA LEU A 203 -11.09 -8.87 13.40
C LEU A 203 -10.06 -9.38 14.41
N GLY A 204 -8.90 -9.82 13.97
CA GLY A 204 -7.81 -10.28 14.84
C GLY A 204 -7.88 -11.77 15.16
N ASN A 205 -8.38 -12.59 14.25
CA ASN A 205 -8.64 -14.02 14.41
C ASN A 205 -9.71 -14.33 15.47
N PHE A 206 -10.73 -13.48 15.58
CA PHE A 206 -11.85 -13.70 16.48
C PHE A 206 -12.78 -14.79 15.93
N ASP A 207 -13.10 -15.78 16.74
CA ASP A 207 -13.97 -16.89 16.36
C ASP A 207 -15.45 -16.47 16.36
N LEU A 208 -15.94 -16.11 15.18
CA LEU A 208 -17.34 -15.75 14.96
C LEU A 208 -18.27 -16.95 14.71
N SER A 209 -17.75 -18.17 14.60
CA SER A 209 -18.58 -19.37 14.32
C SER A 209 -19.58 -19.70 15.43
N LYS A 210 -19.38 -19.15 16.62
CA LYS A 210 -20.24 -19.33 17.80
C LYS A 210 -21.46 -18.41 17.84
N TYR A 211 -21.55 -17.46 16.90
CA TYR A 211 -22.61 -16.46 16.88
C TYR A 211 -23.58 -16.74 15.73
N PRO A 212 -24.88 -16.42 15.90
CA PRO A 212 -25.86 -16.64 14.85
C PRO A 212 -25.58 -15.74 13.63
N LEU A 213 -25.69 -16.30 12.43
CA LEU A 213 -25.44 -15.60 11.17
C LEU A 213 -26.39 -14.43 10.92
N ASP A 214 -27.60 -14.51 11.45
CA ASP A 214 -28.66 -13.48 11.41
C ASP A 214 -28.57 -12.49 12.58
N GLY A 215 -27.60 -12.65 13.47
CA GLY A 215 -27.34 -11.73 14.57
C GLY A 215 -26.42 -10.56 14.20
N PRO A 216 -26.38 -9.53 15.06
CA PRO A 216 -25.44 -8.42 14.88
C PRO A 216 -24.00 -8.85 15.17
N LEU A 217 -23.03 -8.01 14.75
CA LEU A 217 -21.64 -8.18 15.14
C LEU A 217 -21.54 -8.12 16.69
N PRO A 218 -20.97 -9.15 17.36
CA PRO A 218 -20.83 -9.14 18.81
C PRO A 218 -19.82 -8.09 19.28
N GLU A 219 -19.87 -7.75 20.57
CA GLU A 219 -18.79 -6.96 21.18
C GLU A 219 -17.45 -7.69 21.06
N LEU A 220 -16.46 -7.00 20.57
CA LEU A 220 -15.15 -7.56 20.28
C LEU A 220 -14.13 -7.08 21.29
N PRO A 221 -13.28 -7.97 21.84
CA PRO A 221 -12.12 -7.54 22.61
C PRO A 221 -11.17 -6.74 21.73
N LEU A 222 -10.52 -5.73 22.30
CA LEU A 222 -9.49 -4.99 21.59
C LEU A 222 -8.36 -5.94 21.20
N THR A 223 -8.08 -6.04 19.90
CA THR A 223 -7.01 -6.91 19.43
C THR A 223 -5.65 -6.34 19.86
N GLN A 224 -4.77 -7.18 20.36
CA GLN A 224 -3.38 -6.82 20.66
C GLN A 224 -2.51 -6.83 19.40
N SER A 225 -3.02 -7.34 18.28
CA SER A 225 -2.34 -7.39 16.99
C SER A 225 -2.51 -6.08 16.20
N GLY A 226 -1.69 -5.87 15.16
CA GLY A 226 -1.68 -4.67 14.33
C GLY A 226 -2.95 -4.38 13.52
N GLN A 227 -4.06 -5.09 13.77
CA GLN A 227 -5.32 -4.95 13.04
C GLN A 227 -6.38 -4.09 13.77
N GLN A 228 -6.01 -3.39 14.84
CA GLN A 228 -6.94 -2.55 15.63
C GLN A 228 -7.68 -1.52 14.74
N SER A 229 -6.99 -0.89 13.81
CA SER A 229 -7.61 0.09 12.91
C SER A 229 -8.68 -0.54 12.02
N ARG A 230 -8.43 -1.77 11.54
CA ARG A 230 -9.37 -2.51 10.72
C ARG A 230 -10.58 -2.99 11.52
N GLN A 231 -10.36 -3.53 12.73
CA GLN A 231 -11.44 -3.90 13.66
C GLN A 231 -12.39 -2.73 13.87
N ARG A 232 -11.85 -1.55 14.20
CA ARG A 232 -12.64 -0.33 14.41
C ARG A 232 -13.46 0.05 13.18
N LEU A 233 -12.84 0.09 12.00
CA LEU A 233 -13.53 0.43 10.74
C LEU A 233 -14.68 -0.55 10.44
N LEU A 234 -14.50 -1.85 10.68
CA LEU A 234 -15.52 -2.86 10.42
C LEU A 234 -16.66 -2.79 11.44
N THR A 235 -16.35 -2.52 12.71
CA THR A 235 -17.35 -2.30 13.76
C THR A 235 -18.19 -1.05 13.47
N GLU A 236 -17.55 0.05 13.06
CA GLU A 236 -18.23 1.28 12.66
C GLU A 236 -19.11 1.05 11.42
N LEU A 237 -18.64 0.29 10.43
CA LEU A 237 -19.40 -0.07 9.24
C LEU A 237 -20.66 -0.88 9.60
N ALA A 238 -20.51 -1.93 10.43
CA ALA A 238 -21.60 -2.78 10.87
C ALA A 238 -22.68 -1.96 11.60
N GLY A 239 -22.28 -1.09 12.52
CA GLY A 239 -23.20 -0.22 13.27
C GLY A 239 -23.90 0.83 12.42
N ARG A 240 -23.16 1.49 11.50
CA ARG A 240 -23.70 2.52 10.60
C ARG A 240 -24.77 1.93 9.66
N GLU A 241 -24.53 0.76 9.12
CA GLU A 241 -25.40 0.14 8.13
C GLU A 241 -26.35 -0.90 8.72
N LYS A 242 -26.27 -1.14 10.03
CA LYS A 242 -27.08 -2.13 10.79
C LYS A 242 -27.04 -3.54 10.20
N LEU A 243 -25.84 -3.97 9.77
CA LEU A 243 -25.65 -5.26 9.12
C LEU A 243 -25.65 -6.41 10.13
N ILE A 244 -26.30 -7.53 9.75
CA ILE A 244 -26.13 -8.83 10.41
C ILE A 244 -24.81 -9.47 10.01
N LEU A 245 -24.34 -10.49 10.75
CA LEU A 245 -23.06 -11.15 10.52
C LEU A 245 -22.90 -11.68 9.09
N ALA A 246 -23.95 -12.34 8.55
CA ALA A 246 -23.91 -12.87 7.19
C ALA A 246 -23.76 -11.77 6.14
N GLU A 247 -24.48 -10.66 6.28
CA GLU A 247 -24.41 -9.52 5.36
C GLU A 247 -23.05 -8.83 5.44
N LEU A 248 -22.56 -8.58 6.65
CA LEU A 248 -21.23 -8.00 6.87
C LEU A 248 -20.16 -8.91 6.28
N GLY A 249 -20.24 -10.22 6.50
CA GLY A 249 -19.31 -11.20 5.95
C GLY A 249 -19.28 -11.18 4.42
N ARG A 250 -20.43 -11.17 3.74
CA ARG A 250 -20.52 -11.07 2.28
C ARG A 250 -19.98 -9.76 1.76
N LYS A 251 -20.35 -8.64 2.39
CA LYS A 251 -19.86 -7.31 2.01
C LYS A 251 -18.34 -7.18 2.12
N ILE A 252 -17.77 -7.75 3.18
CA ILE A 252 -16.33 -7.75 3.43
C ILE A 252 -15.58 -8.69 2.47
N ALA A 253 -16.17 -9.81 2.10
CA ALA A 253 -15.53 -10.78 1.21
C ALA A 253 -15.15 -10.16 -0.15
N GLY A 254 -15.99 -9.26 -0.70
CA GLY A 254 -15.67 -8.51 -1.91
C GLY A 254 -14.64 -7.40 -1.68
N GLY A 255 -15.02 -6.38 -0.93
CA GLY A 255 -14.24 -5.16 -0.74
C GLY A 255 -13.14 -5.23 0.33
N ARG A 256 -13.07 -6.28 1.13
CA ARG A 256 -12.10 -6.46 2.24
C ARG A 256 -12.01 -5.27 3.20
N GLY A 257 -13.14 -4.56 3.42
CA GLY A 257 -13.20 -3.37 4.27
C GLY A 257 -12.61 -2.10 3.63
N HIS A 258 -12.50 -2.07 2.31
CA HIS A 258 -12.22 -0.87 1.54
C HIS A 258 -13.53 -0.16 1.15
N TYR A 259 -13.41 1.09 0.73
CA TYR A 259 -14.53 1.82 0.17
C TYR A 259 -15.06 1.10 -1.07
N SER A 260 -16.36 0.88 -1.13
CA SER A 260 -17.00 0.18 -2.24
C SER A 260 -17.90 1.15 -3.01
N VAL A 261 -17.75 1.14 -4.33
CA VAL A 261 -18.56 1.95 -5.24
C VAL A 261 -19.15 1.04 -6.32
N VAL A 262 -20.47 1.03 -6.43
CA VAL A 262 -21.23 0.28 -7.42
C VAL A 262 -21.99 1.28 -8.26
N GLY A 263 -21.85 1.24 -9.59
CA GLY A 263 -22.53 2.21 -10.44
C GLY A 263 -22.01 2.26 -11.87
N THR A 264 -22.46 3.28 -12.58
CA THR A 264 -21.98 3.60 -13.93
C THR A 264 -20.58 4.21 -13.89
N PRO A 265 -19.85 4.23 -15.02
CA PRO A 265 -18.56 4.91 -15.11
C PRO A 265 -18.58 6.36 -14.58
N ALA A 266 -19.63 7.13 -14.92
CA ALA A 266 -19.78 8.50 -14.47
C ALA A 266 -19.96 8.60 -12.94
N GLN A 267 -20.83 7.77 -12.34
CA GLN A 267 -21.05 7.73 -10.90
C GLN A 267 -19.80 7.32 -10.11
N ILE A 268 -19.03 6.35 -10.64
CA ILE A 268 -17.76 5.96 -10.02
C ILE A 268 -16.75 7.11 -10.12
N ALA A 269 -16.63 7.74 -11.28
CA ALA A 269 -15.76 8.90 -11.46
C ALA A 269 -16.13 10.06 -10.54
N ASP A 270 -17.44 10.33 -10.31
CA ASP A 270 -17.91 11.34 -9.36
C ASP A 270 -17.39 11.09 -7.94
N ARG A 271 -17.44 9.83 -7.48
CA ARG A 271 -16.95 9.46 -6.14
C ARG A 271 -15.43 9.56 -6.01
N LEU A 272 -14.68 9.14 -7.04
CA LEU A 272 -13.22 9.26 -7.04
C LEU A 272 -12.80 10.74 -7.08
N GLN A 273 -13.47 11.57 -7.87
CA GLN A 273 -13.25 13.00 -7.93
C GLN A 273 -13.55 13.67 -6.58
N GLU A 274 -14.69 13.36 -5.96
CA GLU A 274 -15.07 13.87 -4.65
C GLU A 274 -13.98 13.60 -3.60
N TRP A 275 -13.47 12.37 -3.53
CA TRP A 275 -12.42 12.02 -2.58
C TRP A 275 -11.10 12.74 -2.86
N PHE A 276 -10.76 12.91 -4.13
CA PHE A 276 -9.54 13.62 -4.53
C PHE A 276 -9.63 15.12 -4.20
N GLU A 277 -10.69 15.78 -4.61
CA GLU A 277 -10.88 17.23 -4.45
C GLU A 277 -11.07 17.63 -2.98
N GLN A 278 -11.67 16.74 -2.16
CA GLN A 278 -11.91 17.01 -0.75
C GLN A 278 -10.74 16.60 0.18
N GLY A 279 -9.58 16.29 -0.37
CA GLY A 279 -8.39 16.00 0.43
C GLY A 279 -8.48 14.68 1.21
N ALA A 280 -9.03 13.65 0.60
CA ALA A 280 -9.11 12.30 1.15
C ALA A 280 -8.15 11.30 0.47
N ALA A 281 -7.66 11.64 -0.73
CA ALA A 281 -6.79 10.79 -1.54
C ALA A 281 -5.93 11.61 -2.51
N ASP A 282 -4.72 11.13 -2.82
CA ASP A 282 -3.90 11.62 -3.95
C ASP A 282 -4.08 10.72 -5.20
N GLY A 283 -4.73 9.57 -5.05
CA GLY A 283 -5.01 8.57 -6.06
C GLY A 283 -5.64 7.34 -5.41
N PHE A 284 -5.83 6.26 -6.14
CA PHE A 284 -6.55 5.08 -5.66
C PHE A 284 -5.86 3.77 -6.05
N ASN A 285 -5.95 2.76 -5.17
CA ASN A 285 -5.72 1.38 -5.53
C ASN A 285 -7.05 0.73 -5.88
N VAL A 286 -7.27 0.48 -7.17
CA VAL A 286 -8.52 -0.09 -7.66
C VAL A 286 -8.54 -1.59 -7.42
N LEU A 287 -9.58 -2.06 -6.74
CA LEU A 287 -9.90 -3.45 -6.50
C LEU A 287 -11.12 -3.80 -7.33
N VAL A 288 -11.06 -4.89 -8.08
CA VAL A 288 -12.16 -5.33 -8.95
C VAL A 288 -12.67 -6.68 -8.50
N PRO A 289 -13.97 -7.01 -8.73
CA PRO A 289 -14.56 -8.25 -8.26
C PRO A 289 -13.96 -9.50 -8.91
N HIS A 290 -13.50 -9.40 -10.16
CA HIS A 290 -12.92 -10.50 -10.92
C HIS A 290 -11.97 -9.99 -12.00
N LEU A 291 -11.09 -10.85 -12.46
CA LEU A 291 -10.15 -10.60 -13.55
C LEU A 291 -10.43 -11.55 -14.73
N PRO A 292 -10.24 -11.11 -15.99
CA PRO A 292 -9.84 -9.74 -16.38
C PRO A 292 -11.01 -8.76 -16.46
N GLY A 293 -12.26 -9.21 -16.59
CA GLY A 293 -13.43 -8.43 -16.99
C GLY A 293 -13.71 -7.23 -16.09
N GLY A 294 -13.61 -7.37 -14.76
CA GLY A 294 -13.82 -6.23 -13.84
C GLY A 294 -12.78 -5.12 -14.02
N LEU A 295 -11.53 -5.49 -14.34
CA LEU A 295 -10.49 -4.51 -14.65
C LEU A 295 -10.72 -3.86 -16.03
N GLU A 296 -11.17 -4.63 -17.01
CA GLU A 296 -11.54 -4.14 -18.34
C GLU A 296 -12.72 -3.16 -18.26
N ASP A 297 -13.75 -3.48 -17.47
CA ASP A 297 -14.89 -2.58 -17.23
C ASP A 297 -14.43 -1.23 -16.65
N PHE A 298 -13.51 -1.26 -15.69
CA PHE A 298 -12.93 -0.03 -15.11
C PHE A 298 -12.05 0.72 -16.13
N ALA A 299 -11.15 0.03 -16.79
CA ALA A 299 -10.19 0.64 -17.72
C ALA A 299 -10.89 1.24 -18.96
N ASN A 300 -11.93 0.57 -19.47
CA ASN A 300 -12.64 1.00 -20.68
C ASN A 300 -13.80 1.98 -20.40
N GLY A 301 -14.29 2.02 -19.16
CA GLY A 301 -15.41 2.90 -18.78
C GLY A 301 -14.97 4.08 -17.90
N VAL A 302 -14.40 3.80 -16.74
CA VAL A 302 -14.11 4.82 -15.73
C VAL A 302 -12.87 5.65 -16.09
N VAL A 303 -11.80 5.03 -16.60
CA VAL A 303 -10.58 5.75 -16.97
C VAL A 303 -10.84 6.80 -18.06
N PRO A 304 -11.53 6.52 -19.18
CA PRO A 304 -11.87 7.55 -20.17
C PRO A 304 -12.69 8.70 -19.60
N GLU A 305 -13.60 8.42 -18.67
CA GLU A 305 -14.39 9.45 -18.01
C GLU A 305 -13.53 10.35 -17.13
N LEU A 306 -12.59 9.79 -16.36
CA LEU A 306 -11.61 10.55 -15.58
C LEU A 306 -10.67 11.37 -16.48
N GLN A 307 -10.26 10.83 -17.64
CA GLN A 307 -9.48 11.55 -18.65
C GLN A 307 -10.25 12.72 -19.24
N ARG A 308 -11.51 12.53 -19.60
CA ARG A 308 -12.40 13.58 -20.10
C ARG A 308 -12.56 14.74 -19.09
N ARG A 309 -12.52 14.44 -17.79
CA ARG A 309 -12.55 15.44 -16.70
C ARG A 309 -11.18 16.08 -16.42
N GLY A 310 -10.11 15.65 -17.06
CA GLY A 310 -8.74 16.11 -16.77
C GLY A 310 -8.16 15.59 -15.45
N LEU A 311 -8.77 14.54 -14.87
CA LEU A 311 -8.38 13.97 -13.58
C LEU A 311 -7.43 12.78 -13.72
N PHE A 312 -7.26 12.24 -14.91
CA PHE A 312 -6.33 11.15 -15.19
C PHE A 312 -5.53 11.44 -16.45
N ARG A 313 -4.27 11.00 -16.48
CA ARG A 313 -3.37 11.20 -17.61
C ARG A 313 -3.89 10.51 -18.87
N THR A 314 -3.66 11.12 -20.02
CA THR A 314 -3.86 10.51 -21.34
C THR A 314 -2.58 9.87 -21.87
N GLU A 315 -1.41 10.39 -21.44
CA GLU A 315 -0.09 9.90 -21.80
C GLU A 315 0.82 9.87 -20.56
N TYR A 316 1.88 9.07 -20.62
CA TYR A 316 2.93 9.07 -19.60
C TYR A 316 4.00 10.11 -19.96
N GLU A 317 4.13 11.16 -19.17
CA GLU A 317 5.14 12.21 -19.35
C GLU A 317 6.52 11.77 -18.84
N GLY A 318 6.54 10.97 -17.78
CA GLY A 318 7.74 10.46 -17.14
C GLY A 318 8.16 9.08 -17.66
N ARG A 319 9.46 8.79 -17.58
CA ARG A 319 10.02 7.47 -17.92
C ARG A 319 10.04 6.49 -16.74
N THR A 320 9.99 7.02 -15.52
CA THR A 320 10.06 6.22 -14.30
C THR A 320 8.76 6.31 -13.51
N LEU A 321 8.52 5.33 -12.63
CA LEU A 321 7.37 5.33 -11.72
C LEU A 321 7.38 6.60 -10.85
N ARG A 322 8.56 6.97 -10.34
CA ARG A 322 8.75 8.16 -9.51
C ARG A 322 8.33 9.43 -10.23
N GLN A 323 8.76 9.63 -11.47
CA GLN A 323 8.38 10.79 -12.28
C GLN A 323 6.87 10.84 -12.50
N ASN A 324 6.24 9.69 -12.84
CA ASN A 324 4.80 9.62 -13.08
C ASN A 324 3.96 9.80 -11.81
N LEU A 325 4.55 9.64 -10.62
CA LEU A 325 3.93 9.95 -9.32
C LEU A 325 4.22 11.39 -8.86
N GLY A 326 4.99 12.17 -9.62
CA GLY A 326 5.42 13.52 -9.21
C GLY A 326 6.35 13.53 -8.00
N LEU A 327 7.13 12.45 -7.81
CA LEU A 327 8.07 12.30 -6.71
C LEU A 327 9.49 12.70 -7.15
N ALA A 328 10.20 13.43 -6.30
CA ALA A 328 11.59 13.80 -6.56
C ALA A 328 12.49 12.56 -6.57
N ARG A 329 13.51 12.54 -7.44
CA ARG A 329 14.57 11.52 -7.40
C ARG A 329 15.44 11.79 -6.17
N PRO A 330 15.63 10.83 -5.25
CA PRO A 330 16.45 11.04 -4.06
C PRO A 330 17.92 11.22 -4.45
N GLY A 331 18.59 12.15 -3.77
CA GLY A 331 20.05 12.29 -3.87
C GLY A 331 20.77 11.05 -3.34
N ASN A 332 22.03 10.89 -3.74
CA ASN A 332 22.88 9.88 -3.10
C ASN A 332 23.36 10.43 -1.75
N ARG A 333 23.27 9.65 -0.68
CA ARG A 333 23.64 10.10 0.69
C ARG A 333 25.13 10.35 0.88
N PHE A 334 25.96 9.88 -0.06
CA PHE A 334 27.42 10.00 -0.01
C PHE A 334 27.96 10.99 -1.05
N ALA A 335 27.10 11.58 -1.90
CA ALA A 335 27.50 12.57 -2.90
C ALA A 335 27.32 14.00 -2.40
#